data_7325179602b8fad3f025ca8417594228
#
_entry.id   7325179602b8fad3f025ca8417594228
#
_cell.length_a   1.000
_cell.length_b   1.000
_cell.length_c   1.000
_cell.angle_alpha   90.00
_cell.angle_beta   90.00
_cell.angle_gamma   90.00
#
_symmetry.space_group_name_H-M   'P 1'
#
loop_
_entity.id
_entity.type
_entity.pdbx_description
1 polymer ?
#
loop_
_entity_poly.entity_id
_entity_poly.type
_entity_poly.pdbx_seq_one_letter_code
_entity_poly.pdbx_strand_id
1 'polypeptide(L)'
;MFRILLCLLFVSQALNLFSQNYWLPQDGQPPVVSGERRIVPVQYRTLRLDLPQMQSSLASAPERFTAAAAEQFAECVLPSPDGGTARFRLFESPVMAPALQAKYPEIRCFTGVGIDQPTLRVKCDWTPWGFHAMVTGDPEGAWFIDPYSHGNTEYYVSYYKKNYQSAEEPFACLTDPATAETEIKNPAGQADQVSDCRLRTYRLALACTGEYATFHGGTVPLVLAAMNTTMNRVNGVYENDLAVTMQIIPNNDLLVYLNAGTDPYANNNGSTMLGQNVTTINSVIGLANYDIGHVFSTGGGGIAGLAVVCTSGKARGVTGG
;
A
#
# COMPACT_ATOMS: atom_id res chain seq x y z
N MET A 1 44.25 -52.45 19.02
CA MET A 1 42.97 -52.23 19.71
C MET A 1 42.94 -50.82 20.16
N PHE A 2 42.21 -49.98 19.43
CA PHE A 2 41.55 -48.77 19.94
C PHE A 2 40.68 -48.23 18.78
N ARG A 3 39.47 -48.75 18.72
CA ARG A 3 38.42 -48.14 17.88
C ARG A 3 37.85 -46.97 18.66
N ILE A 4 38.30 -45.75 18.33
CA ILE A 4 37.68 -44.53 18.80
C ILE A 4 36.40 -44.38 18.02
N LEU A 5 35.29 -44.51 18.70
CA LEU A 5 33.94 -44.25 18.28
C LEU A 5 33.83 -42.76 18.06
N LEU A 6 33.88 -42.31 16.79
CA LEU A 6 33.59 -40.96 16.41
C LEU A 6 32.06 -40.81 16.52
N CYS A 7 31.60 -40.44 17.70
CA CYS A 7 30.23 -39.94 17.87
C CYS A 7 30.10 -38.62 17.07
N LEU A 8 29.62 -38.77 15.87
CA LEU A 8 29.07 -37.69 15.11
C LEU A 8 27.94 -37.06 15.94
N LEU A 9 28.27 -35.97 16.59
CA LEU A 9 27.30 -34.98 17.01
C LEU A 9 26.69 -34.41 15.72
N PHE A 10 25.70 -35.11 15.17
CA PHE A 10 24.66 -34.46 14.43
C PHE A 10 23.94 -33.53 15.43
N VAL A 11 24.46 -32.35 15.58
CA VAL A 11 23.63 -31.23 16.00
C VAL A 11 22.58 -31.12 14.90
N SER A 12 21.50 -31.86 15.07
CA SER A 12 20.27 -31.56 14.39
C SER A 12 19.97 -30.13 14.81
N GLN A 13 20.29 -29.18 13.93
CA GLN A 13 19.55 -27.93 13.89
C GLN A 13 18.12 -28.41 13.65
N ALA A 14 17.41 -28.65 14.75
CA ALA A 14 15.98 -28.61 14.75
C ALA A 14 15.68 -27.18 14.23
N LEU A 15 15.51 -27.10 12.93
CA LEU A 15 14.74 -26.01 12.33
C LEU A 15 13.48 -26.00 13.16
N ASN A 16 13.42 -25.08 14.10
CA ASN A 16 12.17 -24.71 14.73
C ASN A 16 11.27 -24.25 13.58
N LEU A 17 10.57 -25.22 13.00
CA LEU A 17 9.31 -25.00 12.32
C LEU A 17 8.36 -24.47 13.40
N PHE A 18 8.65 -23.27 13.88
CA PHE A 18 7.61 -22.45 14.46
C PHE A 18 6.64 -22.24 13.30
N SER A 19 5.63 -23.09 13.25
CA SER A 19 4.40 -22.75 12.56
C SER A 19 4.11 -21.30 12.95
N GLN A 20 4.18 -20.38 11.97
CA GLN A 20 3.93 -18.96 12.20
C GLN A 20 2.43 -18.81 12.48
N ASN A 21 2.04 -19.10 13.70
CA ASN A 21 0.65 -19.29 14.10
C ASN A 21 0.04 -18.00 14.67
N TYR A 22 0.35 -16.87 14.02
CA TYR A 22 -0.26 -15.59 14.37
C TYR A 22 -1.70 -15.45 13.83
N TRP A 23 -2.12 -16.28 12.86
CA TRP A 23 -3.52 -16.41 12.48
C TRP A 23 -4.18 -17.44 13.39
N LEU A 24 -5.06 -16.93 14.27
CA LEU A 24 -5.73 -17.74 15.27
C LEU A 24 -7.01 -18.37 14.69
N PRO A 25 -7.41 -19.56 15.15
CA PRO A 25 -8.69 -20.13 14.75
C PRO A 25 -9.85 -19.17 15.02
N GLN A 26 -10.71 -19.02 14.03
CA GLN A 26 -11.93 -18.23 14.12
C GLN A 26 -13.06 -18.97 13.44
N ASP A 27 -14.00 -19.45 14.23
CA ASP A 27 -15.21 -20.12 13.75
C ASP A 27 -16.38 -19.13 13.73
N GLY A 28 -17.03 -19.03 12.58
CA GLY A 28 -18.19 -18.17 12.38
C GLY A 28 -17.85 -16.67 12.31
N GLN A 29 -18.83 -15.86 12.63
CA GLN A 29 -18.70 -14.39 12.65
C GLN A 29 -17.95 -13.94 13.91
N PRO A 30 -17.16 -12.84 13.83
CA PRO A 30 -16.54 -12.27 15.03
C PRO A 30 -17.62 -11.83 16.02
N PRO A 31 -17.27 -11.75 17.31
CA PRO A 31 -18.15 -11.13 18.28
C PRO A 31 -18.48 -9.69 17.88
N VAL A 32 -19.47 -9.10 18.54
CA VAL A 32 -19.78 -7.67 18.32
C VAL A 32 -18.51 -6.86 18.60
N VAL A 33 -17.97 -6.24 17.55
CA VAL A 33 -16.77 -5.39 17.62
C VAL A 33 -17.16 -3.93 17.42
N SER A 34 -16.40 -3.04 18.06
CA SER A 34 -16.55 -1.61 17.86
C SER A 34 -16.01 -1.18 16.49
N GLY A 35 -16.46 -0.02 16.01
CA GLY A 35 -16.02 0.56 14.76
C GLY A 35 -16.95 0.26 13.59
N GLU A 36 -16.94 1.17 12.63
CA GLU A 36 -17.74 1.07 11.42
C GLU A 36 -17.17 0.00 10.48
N ARG A 37 -18.01 -0.79 9.86
CA ARG A 37 -17.62 -1.71 8.77
C ARG A 37 -17.60 -0.95 7.44
N ARG A 38 -16.43 -0.57 6.99
CA ARG A 38 -16.25 0.14 5.69
C ARG A 38 -16.07 -0.81 4.52
N ILE A 39 -15.54 -2.01 4.78
CA ILE A 39 -15.33 -3.06 3.79
C ILE A 39 -16.27 -4.22 4.10
N VAL A 40 -17.31 -4.40 3.29
CA VAL A 40 -18.34 -5.42 3.48
C VAL A 40 -18.48 -6.25 2.20
N PRO A 41 -17.56 -7.20 1.94
CA PRO A 41 -17.67 -8.08 0.78
C PRO A 41 -18.87 -9.01 0.92
N VAL A 42 -19.49 -9.41 -0.20
CA VAL A 42 -20.62 -10.35 -0.20
C VAL A 42 -20.19 -11.77 0.17
N GLN A 43 -18.91 -12.11 -0.08
CA GLN A 43 -18.30 -13.37 0.34
C GLN A 43 -16.91 -13.07 0.91
N TYR A 44 -16.66 -13.55 2.09
CA TYR A 44 -15.39 -13.37 2.79
C TYR A 44 -15.17 -14.45 3.84
N ARG A 45 -13.92 -14.66 4.21
CA ARG A 45 -13.51 -15.45 5.36
C ARG A 45 -13.17 -14.52 6.51
N THR A 46 -13.73 -14.78 7.69
CA THR A 46 -13.35 -14.07 8.92
C THR A 46 -12.06 -14.65 9.47
N LEU A 47 -11.16 -13.80 9.91
CA LEU A 47 -9.86 -14.15 10.46
C LEU A 47 -9.67 -13.46 11.81
N ARG A 48 -8.87 -14.08 12.67
CA ARG A 48 -8.36 -13.46 13.90
C ARG A 48 -6.84 -13.45 13.85
N LEU A 49 -6.23 -12.31 14.15
CA LEU A 49 -4.79 -12.08 14.07
C LEU A 49 -4.23 -11.69 15.43
N ASP A 50 -3.16 -12.35 15.84
CA ASP A 50 -2.22 -11.83 16.85
C ASP A 50 -1.24 -10.89 16.14
N LEU A 51 -1.60 -9.61 16.01
CA LEU A 51 -0.79 -8.62 15.30
C LEU A 51 0.59 -8.43 15.95
N PRO A 52 0.75 -8.33 17.28
CA PRO A 52 2.07 -8.27 17.90
C PRO A 52 2.97 -9.47 17.55
N GLN A 53 2.43 -10.68 17.50
CA GLN A 53 3.18 -11.88 17.12
C GLN A 53 3.59 -11.80 15.65
N MET A 54 2.72 -11.38 14.74
CA MET A 54 3.06 -11.18 13.33
C MET A 54 4.17 -10.13 13.20
N GLN A 55 4.05 -8.98 13.84
CA GLN A 55 5.05 -7.91 13.83
C GLN A 55 6.41 -8.42 14.30
N SER A 56 6.44 -9.19 15.39
CA SER A 56 7.67 -9.81 15.89
C SER A 56 8.29 -10.79 14.88
N SER A 57 7.46 -11.60 14.22
CA SER A 57 7.91 -12.58 13.22
C SER A 57 8.50 -11.92 11.98
N LEU A 58 7.98 -10.77 11.58
CA LEU A 58 8.41 -10.03 10.39
C LEU A 58 9.42 -8.91 10.68
N ALA A 59 9.77 -8.69 11.95
CA ALA A 59 10.67 -7.59 12.36
C ALA A 59 12.05 -7.66 11.69
N SER A 60 12.53 -8.87 11.39
CA SER A 60 13.83 -9.13 10.76
C SER A 60 13.80 -9.18 9.24
N ALA A 61 12.67 -8.88 8.61
CA ALA A 61 12.58 -8.84 7.15
C ALA A 61 13.61 -7.86 6.59
N PRO A 62 14.52 -8.30 5.69
CA PRO A 62 15.51 -7.41 5.10
C PRO A 62 14.82 -6.41 4.17
N GLU A 63 15.39 -5.21 4.07
CA GLU A 63 14.91 -4.23 3.10
C GLU A 63 15.19 -4.71 1.66
N ARG A 64 14.19 -4.56 0.80
CA ARG A 64 14.23 -4.94 -0.62
C ARG A 64 15.42 -4.28 -1.33
N PHE A 65 16.05 -5.01 -2.24
CA PHE A 65 17.21 -4.58 -3.04
C PHE A 65 18.52 -4.36 -2.26
N THR A 66 18.58 -4.78 -1.00
CA THR A 66 19.84 -4.77 -0.23
C THR A 66 20.60 -6.10 -0.42
N ALA A 67 21.88 -6.13 -0.07
CA ALA A 67 22.67 -7.35 -0.08
C ALA A 67 22.06 -8.41 0.86
N ALA A 68 21.50 -8.01 2.00
CA ALA A 68 20.81 -8.92 2.92
C ALA A 68 19.59 -9.59 2.28
N ALA A 69 18.84 -8.89 1.43
CA ALA A 69 17.69 -9.44 0.73
C ALA A 69 18.05 -10.48 -0.33
N ALA A 70 19.31 -10.55 -0.78
CA ALA A 70 19.77 -11.59 -1.68
C ALA A 70 19.95 -12.95 -0.96
N GLU A 71 20.19 -12.93 0.34
CA GLU A 71 20.50 -14.11 1.16
C GLU A 71 19.39 -14.48 2.14
N GLN A 72 18.57 -13.50 2.54
CA GLN A 72 17.58 -13.63 3.60
C GLN A 72 16.21 -13.09 3.19
N PHE A 73 15.17 -13.60 3.81
CA PHE A 73 13.80 -13.11 3.71
C PHE A 73 13.03 -13.45 4.98
N ALA A 74 11.95 -12.76 5.26
CA ALA A 74 10.99 -13.20 6.25
C ALA A 74 9.90 -14.05 5.57
N GLU A 75 9.53 -15.18 6.17
CA GLU A 75 8.38 -15.94 5.67
C GLU A 75 7.10 -15.39 6.26
N CYS A 76 6.07 -15.24 5.44
CA CYS A 76 4.73 -14.83 5.86
C CYS A 76 3.69 -15.79 5.31
N VAL A 77 2.76 -16.20 6.16
CA VAL A 77 1.60 -17.02 5.78
C VAL A 77 0.36 -16.18 5.82
N LEU A 78 -0.40 -16.13 4.71
CA LEU A 78 -1.64 -15.40 4.62
C LEU A 78 -2.80 -16.34 4.32
N PRO A 79 -3.91 -16.28 5.08
CA PRO A 79 -5.11 -17.05 4.82
C PRO A 79 -5.83 -16.52 3.56
N SER A 80 -6.04 -17.39 2.57
CA SER A 80 -6.78 -17.07 1.36
C SER A 80 -8.31 -17.11 1.59
N PRO A 81 -9.09 -16.45 0.72
CA PRO A 81 -10.55 -16.40 0.87
C PRO A 81 -11.25 -17.75 0.76
N ASP A 82 -10.65 -18.69 0.03
CA ASP A 82 -11.18 -20.05 -0.24
C ASP A 82 -10.98 -21.06 0.91
N GLY A 83 -10.38 -20.62 2.02
CA GLY A 83 -10.11 -21.46 3.19
C GLY A 83 -8.67 -21.99 3.25
N GLY A 84 -7.88 -21.83 2.20
CA GLY A 84 -6.47 -22.19 2.14
C GLY A 84 -5.54 -21.18 2.83
N THR A 85 -4.25 -21.33 2.55
CA THR A 85 -3.20 -20.41 2.95
C THR A 85 -2.18 -20.28 1.82
N ALA A 86 -1.56 -19.11 1.70
CA ALA A 86 -0.44 -18.85 0.79
C ALA A 86 0.79 -18.42 1.58
N ARG A 87 1.97 -18.96 1.23
CA ARG A 87 3.24 -18.62 1.85
C ARG A 87 4.04 -17.68 0.96
N PHE A 88 4.64 -16.65 1.57
CA PHE A 88 5.37 -15.61 0.86
C PHE A 88 6.77 -15.42 1.45
N ARG A 89 7.73 -15.14 0.57
CA ARG A 89 9.01 -14.52 0.95
C ARG A 89 8.79 -13.03 0.97
N LEU A 90 8.91 -12.40 2.15
CA LEU A 90 8.71 -10.97 2.34
C LEU A 90 10.02 -10.22 2.50
N PHE A 91 10.01 -9.01 1.97
CA PHE A 91 11.04 -8.00 2.12
C PHE A 91 10.39 -6.69 2.56
N GLU A 92 11.03 -5.96 3.46
CA GLU A 92 10.57 -4.62 3.78
C GLU A 92 10.71 -3.72 2.54
N SER A 93 9.68 -2.95 2.25
CA SER A 93 9.61 -2.09 1.05
C SER A 93 8.91 -0.79 1.41
N PRO A 94 9.59 0.13 2.11
CA PRO A 94 8.99 1.35 2.59
C PRO A 94 8.41 2.20 1.45
N VAL A 95 7.18 2.64 1.62
CA VAL A 95 6.52 3.59 0.70
C VAL A 95 6.93 5.03 1.04
N MET A 96 7.25 5.29 2.29
CA MET A 96 7.76 6.59 2.74
C MET A 96 9.28 6.68 2.55
N ALA A 97 9.77 7.87 2.22
CA ALA A 97 11.20 8.15 2.22
C ALA A 97 11.80 7.98 3.65
N PRO A 98 13.10 7.61 3.78
CA PRO A 98 13.68 7.23 5.08
C PRO A 98 13.49 8.26 6.20
N ALA A 99 13.58 9.56 5.89
CA ALA A 99 13.40 10.59 6.90
C ALA A 99 11.96 10.74 7.38
N LEU A 100 10.96 10.45 6.53
CA LEU A 100 9.56 10.40 6.93
C LEU A 100 9.27 9.10 7.69
N GLN A 101 9.79 7.96 7.21
CA GLN A 101 9.68 6.67 7.88
C GLN A 101 10.22 6.70 9.31
N ALA A 102 11.33 7.42 9.54
CA ALA A 102 11.91 7.57 10.87
C ALA A 102 11.03 8.37 11.85
N LYS A 103 10.15 9.24 11.35
CA LYS A 103 9.16 9.96 12.18
C LYS A 103 7.95 9.09 12.55
N TYR A 104 7.63 8.08 11.72
CA TYR A 104 6.44 7.22 11.85
C TYR A 104 6.82 5.74 11.75
N PRO A 105 7.63 5.23 12.69
CA PRO A 105 8.19 3.86 12.63
C PRO A 105 7.13 2.77 12.82
N GLU A 106 5.93 3.12 13.30
CA GLU A 106 4.80 2.23 13.45
C GLU A 106 4.12 1.87 12.12
N ILE A 107 4.43 2.59 11.04
CA ILE A 107 3.91 2.32 9.68
C ILE A 107 4.98 1.54 8.92
N ARG A 108 4.74 0.28 8.59
CA ARG A 108 5.70 -0.53 7.84
C ARG A 108 5.06 -1.25 6.68
N CYS A 109 5.74 -1.26 5.54
CA CYS A 109 5.30 -1.88 4.30
C CYS A 109 6.25 -2.98 3.85
N PHE A 110 5.65 -3.99 3.24
CA PHE A 110 6.36 -5.16 2.73
C PHE A 110 5.89 -5.51 1.32
N THR A 111 6.79 -6.12 0.58
CA THR A 111 6.50 -6.77 -0.71
C THR A 111 6.97 -8.20 -0.68
N GLY A 112 6.34 -9.07 -1.44
CA GLY A 112 6.76 -10.47 -1.48
C GLY A 112 6.30 -11.25 -2.68
N VAL A 113 6.88 -12.44 -2.79
CA VAL A 113 6.61 -13.42 -3.85
C VAL A 113 6.19 -14.73 -3.20
N GLY A 114 5.19 -15.38 -3.77
CA GLY A 114 4.73 -16.70 -3.32
C GLY A 114 5.84 -17.72 -3.34
N ILE A 115 5.94 -18.52 -2.25
CA ILE A 115 6.93 -19.62 -2.14
C ILE A 115 6.46 -20.81 -2.97
N ASP A 116 5.23 -21.25 -2.74
CA ASP A 116 4.66 -22.43 -3.40
C ASP A 116 4.08 -22.09 -4.78
N GLN A 117 3.63 -20.85 -4.96
CA GLN A 117 3.06 -20.32 -6.20
C GLN A 117 3.80 -19.03 -6.60
N PRO A 118 4.88 -19.13 -7.40
CA PRO A 118 5.71 -17.98 -7.76
C PRO A 118 5.03 -16.90 -8.60
N THR A 119 3.83 -17.15 -9.10
CA THR A 119 2.99 -16.14 -9.77
C THR A 119 2.39 -15.14 -8.80
N LEU A 120 2.16 -15.55 -7.54
CA LEU A 120 1.59 -14.69 -6.53
C LEU A 120 2.56 -13.56 -6.15
N ARG A 121 2.03 -12.38 -6.04
CA ARG A 121 2.70 -11.19 -5.52
C ARG A 121 1.90 -10.64 -4.36
N VAL A 122 2.56 -10.20 -3.31
CA VAL A 122 1.90 -9.57 -2.17
C VAL A 122 2.48 -8.19 -1.89
N LYS A 123 1.60 -7.26 -1.60
CA LYS A 123 1.88 -6.02 -0.89
C LYS A 123 1.11 -6.06 0.41
N CYS A 124 1.81 -5.92 1.52
CA CYS A 124 1.16 -5.84 2.82
C CYS A 124 1.80 -4.76 3.67
N ASP A 125 1.06 -4.30 4.64
CA ASP A 125 1.52 -3.31 5.60
C ASP A 125 0.84 -3.52 6.95
N TRP A 126 1.45 -3.00 7.99
CA TRP A 126 0.76 -2.70 9.23
C TRP A 126 0.93 -1.24 9.60
N THR A 127 -0.12 -0.71 10.15
CA THR A 127 -0.24 0.68 10.56
C THR A 127 -1.03 0.74 11.86
N PRO A 128 -1.22 1.90 12.47
CA PRO A 128 -2.18 2.06 13.57
C PRO A 128 -3.62 1.61 13.23
N TRP A 129 -3.95 1.50 11.93
CA TRP A 129 -5.25 0.98 11.47
C TRP A 129 -5.32 -0.55 11.39
N GLY A 130 -4.24 -1.26 11.66
CA GLY A 130 -4.13 -2.70 11.59
C GLY A 130 -3.28 -3.19 10.44
N PHE A 131 -3.44 -4.47 10.12
CA PHE A 131 -2.76 -5.15 9.02
C PHE A 131 -3.59 -5.08 7.74
N HIS A 132 -2.92 -4.87 6.62
CA HIS A 132 -3.55 -4.89 5.29
C HIS A 132 -2.71 -5.73 4.33
N ALA A 133 -3.35 -6.47 3.44
CA ALA A 133 -2.67 -7.18 2.36
C ALA A 133 -3.46 -7.10 1.06
N MET A 134 -2.73 -7.07 -0.04
CA MET A 134 -3.23 -7.27 -1.40
C MET A 134 -2.38 -8.33 -2.07
N VAL A 135 -2.99 -9.38 -2.55
CA VAL A 135 -2.34 -10.45 -3.32
C VAL A 135 -2.84 -10.41 -4.75
N THR A 136 -1.91 -10.46 -5.69
CA THR A 136 -2.18 -10.51 -7.14
C THR A 136 -1.53 -11.74 -7.76
N GLY A 137 -1.90 -12.08 -9.00
CA GLY A 137 -1.37 -13.24 -9.70
C GLY A 137 -2.07 -14.57 -9.37
N ASP A 138 -3.15 -14.53 -8.60
CA ASP A 138 -4.03 -15.66 -8.35
C ASP A 138 -4.97 -15.88 -9.56
N PRO A 139 -5.18 -17.11 -10.03
CA PRO A 139 -6.12 -17.40 -11.12
C PRO A 139 -7.56 -16.96 -10.85
N GLU A 140 -8.00 -16.96 -9.58
CA GLU A 140 -9.32 -16.49 -9.17
C GLU A 140 -9.44 -14.96 -9.11
N GLY A 141 -8.33 -14.24 -9.31
CA GLY A 141 -8.20 -12.78 -9.26
C GLY A 141 -7.54 -12.27 -7.98
N ALA A 142 -7.33 -10.98 -7.93
CA ALA A 142 -6.74 -10.35 -6.75
C ALA A 142 -7.62 -10.56 -5.51
N TRP A 143 -6.96 -10.75 -4.35
CA TRP A 143 -7.63 -10.85 -3.06
C TRP A 143 -6.94 -10.01 -1.99
N PHE A 144 -7.69 -9.71 -0.94
CA PHE A 144 -7.31 -8.76 0.09
C PHE A 144 -7.51 -9.34 1.48
N ILE A 145 -6.72 -8.84 2.43
CA ILE A 145 -6.99 -8.94 3.86
C ILE A 145 -7.08 -7.52 4.41
N ASP A 146 -8.19 -7.21 5.05
CA ASP A 146 -8.45 -5.91 5.66
C ASP A 146 -9.09 -6.06 7.05
N PRO A 147 -8.94 -5.07 7.94
CA PRO A 147 -9.64 -5.06 9.23
C PRO A 147 -11.15 -5.25 9.08
N TYR A 148 -11.74 -6.04 9.95
CA TYR A 148 -13.18 -6.32 9.95
C TYR A 148 -14.03 -5.06 10.15
N SER A 149 -13.55 -4.14 10.98
CA SER A 149 -14.13 -2.81 11.18
C SER A 149 -13.03 -1.77 11.39
N HIS A 150 -13.36 -0.51 11.20
CA HIS A 150 -12.41 0.59 11.33
C HIS A 150 -11.80 0.65 12.74
N GLY A 151 -10.47 0.65 12.81
CA GLY A 151 -9.71 0.64 14.05
C GLY A 151 -9.63 -0.73 14.76
N ASN A 152 -10.15 -1.80 14.16
CA ASN A 152 -9.99 -3.15 14.70
C ASN A 152 -8.66 -3.75 14.27
N THR A 153 -7.86 -4.20 15.22
CA THR A 153 -6.54 -4.81 14.97
C THR A 153 -6.51 -6.31 15.30
N GLU A 154 -7.65 -6.91 15.65
CA GLU A 154 -7.76 -8.30 16.02
C GLU A 154 -8.52 -9.15 14.98
N TYR A 155 -9.63 -8.61 14.43
CA TYR A 155 -10.46 -9.31 13.47
C TYR A 155 -10.33 -8.73 12.07
N TYR A 156 -10.27 -9.62 11.06
CA TYR A 156 -10.02 -9.29 9.68
C TYR A 156 -10.97 -10.04 8.75
N VAL A 157 -11.05 -9.56 7.51
CA VAL A 157 -11.73 -10.24 6.41
C VAL A 157 -10.74 -10.56 5.30
N SER A 158 -10.75 -11.80 4.79
CA SER A 158 -10.06 -12.19 3.56
C SER A 158 -11.10 -12.37 2.47
N TYR A 159 -10.94 -11.71 1.32
CA TYR A 159 -11.93 -11.68 0.26
C TYR A 159 -11.31 -11.46 -1.12
N TYR A 160 -11.93 -12.02 -2.16
CA TYR A 160 -11.58 -11.71 -3.54
C TYR A 160 -12.16 -10.36 -3.98
N LYS A 161 -11.41 -9.62 -4.81
CA LYS A 161 -11.88 -8.34 -5.38
C LYS A 161 -13.27 -8.46 -6.03
N LYS A 162 -13.53 -9.55 -6.74
CA LYS A 162 -14.84 -9.83 -7.40
C LYS A 162 -16.01 -9.90 -6.42
N ASN A 163 -15.75 -10.15 -5.14
CA ASN A 163 -16.77 -10.25 -4.10
C ASN A 163 -16.96 -8.93 -3.34
N TYR A 164 -16.20 -7.89 -3.66
CA TYR A 164 -16.38 -6.56 -3.10
C TYR A 164 -17.20 -5.70 -4.04
N GLN A 165 -18.30 -5.18 -3.53
CA GLN A 165 -19.14 -4.19 -4.21
C GLN A 165 -19.11 -2.93 -3.32
N SER A 166 -18.68 -1.81 -3.87
CA SER A 166 -18.79 -0.54 -3.17
C SER A 166 -20.27 -0.21 -2.96
N ALA A 167 -20.62 0.19 -1.75
CA ALA A 167 -21.95 0.74 -1.46
C ALA A 167 -22.07 2.20 -1.94
N GLU A 168 -20.96 2.81 -2.31
CA GLU A 168 -20.88 4.18 -2.81
C GLU A 168 -21.13 4.24 -4.32
N GLU A 169 -21.42 5.46 -4.82
CA GLU A 169 -21.53 5.72 -6.26
C GLU A 169 -20.26 5.25 -6.98
N PRO A 170 -20.39 4.71 -8.20
CA PRO A 170 -19.23 4.26 -8.96
C PRO A 170 -18.19 5.38 -9.11
N PHE A 171 -16.91 5.05 -8.95
CA PHE A 171 -15.82 5.98 -9.20
C PHE A 171 -15.93 6.59 -10.60
N ALA A 172 -16.06 7.91 -10.68
CA ALA A 172 -16.14 8.63 -11.94
C ALA A 172 -14.77 9.22 -12.31
N CYS A 173 -14.25 8.84 -13.47
CA CYS A 173 -13.10 9.50 -14.08
C CYS A 173 -13.58 10.80 -14.75
N LEU A 174 -13.16 11.94 -14.23
CA LEU A 174 -13.51 13.27 -14.75
C LEU A 174 -12.47 13.81 -15.75
N THR A 175 -11.46 13.04 -16.10
CA THR A 175 -10.46 13.42 -17.11
C THR A 175 -11.09 13.39 -18.49
N ASP A 176 -11.04 14.52 -19.22
CA ASP A 176 -11.60 14.63 -20.55
C ASP A 176 -10.82 13.79 -21.57
N PRO A 177 -11.44 12.79 -22.23
CA PRO A 177 -10.79 11.98 -23.25
C PRO A 177 -10.26 12.80 -24.45
N ALA A 178 -10.93 13.87 -24.83
CA ALA A 178 -10.49 14.73 -25.94
C ALA A 178 -9.18 15.48 -25.62
N THR A 179 -8.99 15.88 -24.37
CA THR A 179 -7.72 16.44 -23.89
C THR A 179 -6.63 15.38 -23.92
N ALA A 180 -6.94 14.12 -23.52
CA ALA A 180 -6.02 13.00 -23.58
C ALA A 180 -5.52 12.74 -25.00
N GLU A 181 -6.39 12.72 -26.00
CA GLU A 181 -6.01 12.49 -27.39
C GLU A 181 -5.12 13.62 -27.95
N THR A 182 -5.33 14.86 -27.53
CA THR A 182 -4.54 16.00 -28.00
C THR A 182 -3.13 16.00 -27.39
N GLU A 183 -3.00 15.65 -26.12
CA GLU A 183 -1.72 15.60 -25.40
C GLU A 183 -0.89 14.38 -25.83
N ILE A 184 -1.52 13.25 -26.18
CA ILE A 184 -0.84 12.02 -26.64
C ILE A 184 -0.37 12.14 -28.11
N LYS A 185 -1.04 12.97 -28.95
CA LYS A 185 -0.70 13.14 -30.38
C LYS A 185 0.62 13.88 -30.64
N ASN A 186 1.30 14.37 -29.62
CA ASN A 186 2.63 14.96 -29.72
C ASN A 186 3.67 14.18 -28.89
N PRO A 187 3.99 12.91 -29.22
CA PRO A 187 5.16 12.29 -28.65
C PRO A 187 6.39 13.00 -29.24
N ALA A 188 7.00 13.87 -28.48
CA ALA A 188 8.33 14.37 -28.80
C ALA A 188 9.32 13.20 -28.68
N GLY A 189 9.57 12.52 -29.79
CA GLY A 189 10.47 11.37 -29.89
C GLY A 189 9.74 10.04 -29.96
N GLN A 190 10.30 9.11 -30.72
CA GLN A 190 9.92 7.70 -30.67
C GLN A 190 10.00 7.24 -29.23
N ALA A 191 8.93 6.64 -28.73
CA ALA A 191 9.00 5.89 -27.49
C ALA A 191 10.02 4.77 -27.73
N ASP A 192 11.25 4.96 -27.27
CA ASP A 192 12.18 3.87 -27.15
C ASP A 192 11.46 2.82 -26.29
N GLN A 193 11.32 1.62 -26.82
CA GLN A 193 10.85 0.48 -26.04
C GLN A 193 11.89 0.25 -24.95
N VAL A 194 11.69 0.87 -23.80
CA VAL A 194 12.61 0.79 -22.67
C VAL A 194 12.36 -0.55 -21.98
N SER A 195 13.01 -1.57 -22.51
CA SER A 195 13.11 -2.90 -21.92
C SER A 195 14.45 -3.03 -21.17
N ASP A 196 14.71 -2.11 -20.23
CA ASP A 196 15.98 -2.07 -19.51
C ASP A 196 15.95 -2.82 -18.16
N CYS A 197 14.85 -3.49 -17.84
CA CYS A 197 14.63 -4.23 -16.59
C CYS A 197 14.85 -3.37 -15.32
N ARG A 198 14.60 -2.07 -15.40
CA ARG A 198 14.79 -1.14 -14.28
C ARG A 198 13.45 -0.73 -13.68
N LEU A 199 13.34 -0.85 -12.36
CA LEU A 199 12.27 -0.23 -11.59
C LEU A 199 12.61 1.27 -11.42
N ARG A 200 11.67 2.13 -11.84
CA ARG A 200 11.82 3.59 -11.73
C ARG A 200 11.09 4.09 -10.51
N THR A 201 11.80 4.81 -9.65
CA THR A 201 11.23 5.43 -8.45
C THR A 201 10.93 6.91 -8.70
N TYR A 202 9.68 7.32 -8.49
CA TYR A 202 9.25 8.71 -8.52
C TYR A 202 8.98 9.23 -7.11
N ARG A 203 9.41 10.46 -6.83
CA ARG A 203 9.15 11.15 -5.56
C ARG A 203 7.73 11.69 -5.58
N LEU A 204 6.88 11.20 -4.69
CA LEU A 204 5.47 11.57 -4.61
C LEU A 204 5.24 12.59 -3.49
N ALA A 205 4.76 13.78 -3.84
CA ALA A 205 4.19 14.74 -2.90
C ALA A 205 2.68 14.50 -2.81
N LEU A 206 2.22 13.96 -1.68
CA LEU A 206 0.85 13.50 -1.49
C LEU A 206 0.15 14.35 -0.44
N ALA A 207 -0.70 15.26 -0.89
CA ALA A 207 -1.52 16.11 -0.02
C ALA A 207 -2.86 15.45 0.33
N CYS A 208 -3.56 16.01 1.30
CA CYS A 208 -4.96 15.68 1.55
C CYS A 208 -5.77 16.93 1.96
N THR A 209 -7.08 16.85 1.76
CA THR A 209 -8.03 17.83 2.31
C THR A 209 -8.26 17.57 3.80
N GLY A 210 -8.77 18.56 4.53
CA GLY A 210 -9.14 18.42 5.94
C GLY A 210 -10.28 17.42 6.17
N GLU A 211 -11.18 17.29 5.18
CA GLU A 211 -12.25 16.28 5.21
C GLU A 211 -11.67 14.86 5.12
N TYR A 212 -10.72 14.62 4.21
CA TYR A 212 -10.00 13.34 4.15
C TYR A 212 -9.29 13.04 5.46
N ALA A 213 -8.62 14.04 6.02
CA ALA A 213 -7.94 13.87 7.31
C ALA A 213 -8.92 13.53 8.43
N THR A 214 -10.07 14.20 8.50
CA THR A 214 -11.13 13.92 9.47
C THR A 214 -11.65 12.50 9.33
N PHE A 215 -11.92 12.05 8.10
CA PHE A 215 -12.36 10.67 7.81
C PHE A 215 -11.34 9.63 8.27
N HIS A 216 -10.05 9.95 8.18
CA HIS A 216 -8.95 9.08 8.62
C HIS A 216 -8.40 9.44 10.01
N GLY A 217 -9.27 9.85 10.94
CA GLY A 217 -8.96 9.97 12.38
C GLY A 217 -8.33 11.28 12.83
N GLY A 218 -8.19 12.29 11.94
CA GLY A 218 -7.89 13.68 12.29
C GLY A 218 -6.50 13.94 12.87
N THR A 219 -5.54 13.04 12.70
CA THR A 219 -4.14 13.24 13.13
C THR A 219 -3.15 12.88 12.02
N VAL A 220 -2.01 13.55 11.98
CA VAL A 220 -0.99 13.30 10.94
C VAL A 220 -0.57 11.83 10.85
N PRO A 221 -0.27 11.12 11.95
CA PRO A 221 0.12 9.70 11.86
C PRO A 221 -0.99 8.80 11.26
N LEU A 222 -2.25 9.03 11.66
CA LEU A 222 -3.38 8.23 11.17
C LEU A 222 -3.69 8.48 9.70
N VAL A 223 -3.56 9.73 9.25
CA VAL A 223 -3.73 10.10 7.85
C VAL A 223 -2.61 9.52 6.99
N LEU A 224 -1.35 9.64 7.44
CA LEU A 224 -0.21 9.04 6.75
C LEU A 224 -0.31 7.51 6.71
N ALA A 225 -0.86 6.86 7.73
CA ALA A 225 -1.15 5.43 7.73
C ALA A 225 -2.10 5.04 6.58
N ALA A 226 -3.20 5.77 6.41
CA ALA A 226 -4.16 5.55 5.33
C ALA A 226 -3.54 5.80 3.94
N MET A 227 -2.81 6.92 3.79
CA MET A 227 -2.07 7.23 2.56
C MET A 227 -1.07 6.13 2.21
N ASN A 228 -0.35 5.63 3.21
CA ASN A 228 0.66 4.60 3.05
C ASN A 228 0.07 3.27 2.57
N THR A 229 -1.02 2.79 3.18
CA THR A 229 -1.74 1.59 2.74
C THR A 229 -2.23 1.74 1.30
N THR A 230 -2.82 2.89 0.95
CA THR A 230 -3.26 3.17 -0.42
C THR A 230 -2.09 3.11 -1.40
N MET A 231 -0.99 3.81 -1.11
CA MET A 231 0.16 3.86 -2.00
C MET A 231 0.92 2.55 -2.08
N ASN A 232 0.95 1.75 -1.02
CA ASN A 232 1.50 0.39 -1.06
C ASN A 232 0.75 -0.49 -2.09
N ARG A 233 -0.59 -0.40 -2.12
CA ARG A 233 -1.42 -1.11 -3.10
C ARG A 233 -1.25 -0.58 -4.51
N VAL A 234 -1.23 0.74 -4.69
CA VAL A 234 -0.99 1.39 -5.99
C VAL A 234 0.38 0.98 -6.55
N ASN A 235 1.42 1.02 -5.74
CA ASN A 235 2.75 0.56 -6.13
C ASN A 235 2.75 -0.93 -6.52
N GLY A 236 1.92 -1.76 -5.89
CA GLY A 236 1.79 -3.17 -6.27
C GLY A 236 1.35 -3.36 -7.73
N VAL A 237 0.42 -2.53 -8.20
CA VAL A 237 -0.05 -2.53 -9.60
C VAL A 237 1.01 -1.92 -10.51
N TYR A 238 1.53 -0.74 -10.19
CA TYR A 238 2.47 -0.02 -11.05
C TYR A 238 3.83 -0.71 -11.19
N GLU A 239 4.31 -1.38 -10.15
CA GLU A 239 5.54 -2.17 -10.23
C GLU A 239 5.38 -3.37 -11.18
N ASN A 240 4.23 -4.05 -11.13
CA ASN A 240 3.96 -5.19 -11.99
C ASN A 240 3.75 -4.79 -13.46
N ASP A 241 3.00 -3.72 -13.69
CA ASP A 241 2.51 -3.39 -15.03
C ASP A 241 3.41 -2.39 -15.76
N LEU A 242 4.07 -1.50 -15.02
CA LEU A 242 4.80 -0.35 -15.58
C LEU A 242 6.27 -0.28 -15.16
N ALA A 243 6.74 -1.16 -14.27
CA ALA A 243 8.06 -1.05 -13.63
C ALA A 243 8.30 0.33 -12.99
N VAL A 244 7.25 0.89 -12.35
CA VAL A 244 7.25 2.18 -11.66
C VAL A 244 6.86 1.98 -10.21
N THR A 245 7.56 2.65 -9.31
CA THR A 245 7.17 2.77 -7.90
C THR A 245 7.19 4.23 -7.47
N MET A 246 6.33 4.59 -6.54
CA MET A 246 6.24 5.94 -5.99
C MET A 246 6.65 5.92 -4.53
N GLN A 247 7.54 6.83 -4.15
CA GLN A 247 7.98 7.02 -2.78
C GLN A 247 7.51 8.37 -2.25
N ILE A 248 6.77 8.35 -1.15
CA ILE A 248 6.27 9.56 -0.48
C ILE A 248 7.48 10.34 0.05
N ILE A 249 7.55 11.64 -0.25
CA ILE A 249 8.69 12.53 0.05
C ILE A 249 8.97 12.68 1.54
N PRO A 250 10.21 13.09 1.94
CA PRO A 250 10.63 13.12 3.34
C PRO A 250 9.83 14.05 4.27
N ASN A 251 9.27 15.10 3.72
CA ASN A 251 8.53 16.14 4.45
C ASN A 251 7.05 16.20 4.06
N ASN A 252 6.48 15.05 3.70
CA ASN A 252 5.08 14.95 3.27
C ASN A 252 4.08 15.25 4.40
N ASP A 253 4.49 15.13 5.63
CA ASP A 253 3.71 15.51 6.82
C ASP A 253 3.27 16.98 6.80
N LEU A 254 3.99 17.86 6.08
CA LEU A 254 3.60 19.25 5.85
C LEU A 254 2.41 19.44 4.89
N LEU A 255 2.06 18.41 4.13
CA LEU A 255 0.94 18.41 3.18
C LEU A 255 -0.33 17.77 3.76
N VAL A 256 -0.31 17.36 5.02
CA VAL A 256 -1.47 16.79 5.72
C VAL A 256 -2.24 17.90 6.41
N TYR A 257 -3.35 18.32 5.80
CA TYR A 257 -4.22 19.34 6.36
C TYR A 257 -5.28 18.69 7.24
N LEU A 258 -5.37 19.12 8.51
CA LEU A 258 -6.27 18.50 9.48
C LEU A 258 -7.62 19.23 9.64
N ASN A 259 -7.73 20.44 9.08
CA ASN A 259 -8.90 21.29 9.27
C ASN A 259 -9.48 21.71 7.92
N ALA A 260 -10.65 21.17 7.59
CA ALA A 260 -11.42 21.47 6.38
C ALA A 260 -11.80 22.96 6.19
N GLY A 261 -11.87 23.73 7.29
CA GLY A 261 -12.19 25.16 7.23
C GLY A 261 -11.03 26.06 6.86
N THR A 262 -9.79 25.54 6.85
CA THR A 262 -8.57 26.31 6.62
C THR A 262 -7.61 25.69 5.62
N ASP A 263 -7.90 24.48 5.14
CA ASP A 263 -7.07 23.84 4.10
C ASP A 263 -7.22 24.61 2.76
N PRO A 264 -6.23 24.47 1.85
CA PRO A 264 -6.23 25.22 0.59
C PRO A 264 -7.10 24.59 -0.51
N TYR A 265 -7.95 23.61 -0.21
CA TYR A 265 -8.63 22.77 -1.19
C TYR A 265 -10.15 22.94 -1.20
N ALA A 266 -10.74 22.90 -2.39
CA ALA A 266 -12.18 22.79 -2.57
C ALA A 266 -12.59 21.31 -2.66
N ASN A 267 -12.70 20.60 -1.53
CA ASN A 267 -12.84 19.15 -1.41
C ASN A 267 -13.77 18.46 -2.43
N ASN A 268 -14.90 19.09 -2.78
CA ASN A 268 -15.89 18.52 -3.70
C ASN A 268 -15.73 19.01 -5.16
N ASN A 269 -14.62 19.67 -5.50
CA ASN A 269 -14.38 20.21 -6.85
C ASN A 269 -13.00 19.82 -7.37
N GLY A 270 -12.90 18.62 -7.96
CA GLY A 270 -11.68 18.08 -8.50
C GLY A 270 -10.99 19.01 -9.52
N SER A 271 -11.75 19.64 -10.42
CA SER A 271 -11.19 20.55 -11.43
C SER A 271 -10.51 21.77 -10.80
N THR A 272 -11.10 22.34 -9.76
CA THR A 272 -10.50 23.44 -8.99
C THR A 272 -9.26 22.96 -8.23
N MET A 273 -9.34 21.79 -7.63
CA MET A 273 -8.23 21.20 -6.86
C MET A 273 -6.99 20.93 -7.71
N LEU A 274 -7.11 20.68 -9.02
CA LEU A 274 -5.94 20.51 -9.91
C LEU A 274 -5.01 21.73 -9.86
N GLY A 275 -5.55 22.94 -9.89
CA GLY A 275 -4.77 24.18 -9.79
C GLY A 275 -4.30 24.48 -8.37
N GLN A 276 -5.18 24.25 -7.39
CA GLN A 276 -4.85 24.42 -5.98
C GLN A 276 -3.70 23.51 -5.55
N ASN A 277 -3.69 22.24 -6.00
CA ASN A 277 -2.65 21.29 -5.66
C ASN A 277 -1.27 21.69 -6.21
N VAL A 278 -1.21 22.19 -7.47
CA VAL A 278 0.03 22.74 -8.04
C VAL A 278 0.56 23.90 -7.20
N THR A 279 -0.30 24.86 -6.85
CA THR A 279 0.07 26.03 -6.07
C THR A 279 0.55 25.64 -4.66
N THR A 280 -0.20 24.78 -4.00
CA THR A 280 0.06 24.34 -2.62
C THR A 280 1.35 23.56 -2.52
N ILE A 281 1.52 22.52 -3.32
CA ILE A 281 2.73 21.69 -3.26
C ILE A 281 3.97 22.50 -3.64
N ASN A 282 3.89 23.36 -4.66
CA ASN A 282 5.02 24.21 -5.04
C ASN A 282 5.40 25.21 -3.93
N SER A 283 4.41 25.74 -3.22
CA SER A 283 4.66 26.69 -2.11
C SER A 283 5.25 26.02 -0.88
N VAL A 284 4.76 24.80 -0.52
CA VAL A 284 5.16 24.11 0.71
C VAL A 284 6.43 23.29 0.51
N ILE A 285 6.52 22.58 -0.61
CA ILE A 285 7.59 21.60 -0.88
C ILE A 285 8.64 22.17 -1.84
N GLY A 286 8.22 22.97 -2.81
CA GLY A 286 9.06 23.47 -3.89
C GLY A 286 9.15 22.52 -5.08
N LEU A 287 9.06 23.08 -6.29
CA LEU A 287 8.96 22.33 -7.55
C LEU A 287 10.09 21.30 -7.76
N ALA A 288 11.30 21.55 -7.29
CA ALA A 288 12.46 20.66 -7.49
C ALA A 288 12.43 19.41 -6.58
N ASN A 289 11.58 19.37 -5.55
CA ASN A 289 11.66 18.38 -4.47
C ASN A 289 10.71 17.19 -4.64
N TYR A 290 9.95 17.13 -5.73
CA TYR A 290 9.06 16.02 -6.05
C TYR A 290 8.99 15.81 -7.58
N ASP A 291 8.45 14.67 -8.00
CA ASP A 291 8.28 14.31 -9.42
C ASP A 291 6.80 14.20 -9.80
N ILE A 292 5.95 13.80 -8.87
CA ILE A 292 4.50 13.68 -9.01
C ILE A 292 3.86 14.31 -7.78
N GLY A 293 2.85 15.16 -7.97
CA GLY A 293 2.01 15.67 -6.90
C GLY A 293 0.57 15.21 -7.04
N HIS A 294 -0.03 14.82 -5.92
CA HIS A 294 -1.41 14.33 -5.88
C HIS A 294 -2.12 14.82 -4.61
N VAL A 295 -3.44 14.95 -4.64
CA VAL A 295 -4.23 15.26 -3.44
C VAL A 295 -5.36 14.24 -3.28
N PHE A 296 -5.51 13.73 -2.05
CA PHE A 296 -6.65 12.91 -1.65
C PHE A 296 -7.74 13.78 -1.01
N SER A 297 -8.98 13.52 -1.41
CA SER A 297 -10.19 14.19 -0.93
C SER A 297 -11.29 13.18 -0.62
N THR A 298 -12.40 13.62 -0.08
CA THR A 298 -13.64 12.84 0.09
C THR A 298 -14.71 13.19 -0.93
N GLY A 299 -14.40 14.07 -1.90
CA GLY A 299 -15.29 14.36 -3.04
C GLY A 299 -15.20 13.22 -4.05
N GLY A 300 -16.32 12.72 -4.56
CA GLY A 300 -16.36 11.55 -5.43
C GLY A 300 -15.58 11.71 -6.74
N GLY A 301 -14.98 10.61 -7.22
CA GLY A 301 -14.30 10.52 -8.50
C GLY A 301 -12.83 10.93 -8.48
N GLY A 302 -12.25 11.09 -9.68
CA GLY A 302 -10.86 11.51 -9.85
C GLY A 302 -10.64 12.26 -11.14
N ILE A 303 -9.64 13.14 -11.14
CA ILE A 303 -9.23 13.91 -12.31
C ILE A 303 -7.71 14.12 -12.28
N ALA A 304 -7.07 14.07 -13.45
CA ALA A 304 -5.66 14.34 -13.58
C ALA A 304 -5.33 15.13 -14.84
N GLY A 305 -4.28 15.94 -14.79
CA GLY A 305 -3.62 16.44 -15.99
C GLY A 305 -2.81 15.32 -16.62
N LEU A 306 -2.96 15.14 -17.93
CA LEU A 306 -2.19 14.14 -18.68
C LEU A 306 -0.87 14.74 -19.15
N ALA A 307 0.13 13.88 -19.36
CA ALA A 307 1.49 14.25 -19.82
C ALA A 307 2.18 15.36 -18.98
N VAL A 308 1.81 15.52 -17.71
CA VAL A 308 2.32 16.59 -16.84
C VAL A 308 3.56 16.22 -16.04
N VAL A 309 3.93 14.95 -15.98
CA VAL A 309 5.17 14.50 -15.32
C VAL A 309 6.35 15.18 -16.02
N CYS A 310 7.35 15.65 -15.26
CA CYS A 310 8.49 16.45 -15.72
C CYS A 310 8.16 17.88 -16.16
N THR A 311 6.94 18.35 -15.99
CA THR A 311 6.54 19.74 -16.25
C THR A 311 6.29 20.52 -14.95
N SER A 312 6.02 21.83 -15.06
CA SER A 312 5.58 22.64 -13.92
C SER A 312 4.17 22.24 -13.41
N GLY A 313 3.40 21.51 -14.23
CA GLY A 313 2.05 21.03 -13.89
C GLY A 313 2.01 19.64 -13.24
N LYS A 314 3.13 19.06 -12.87
CA LYS A 314 3.27 17.67 -12.37
C LYS A 314 2.53 17.36 -11.05
N ALA A 315 1.92 18.35 -10.41
CA ALA A 315 1.04 18.17 -9.26
C ALA A 315 -0.46 18.20 -9.61
N ARG A 316 -0.83 18.01 -10.88
CA ARG A 316 -2.22 17.98 -11.33
C ARG A 316 -2.80 16.56 -11.21
N GLY A 317 -3.02 16.11 -9.99
CA GLY A 317 -3.66 14.83 -9.68
C GLY A 317 -4.59 14.97 -8.48
N VAL A 318 -5.82 14.46 -8.60
CA VAL A 318 -6.85 14.47 -7.55
C VAL A 318 -7.56 13.13 -7.55
N THR A 319 -7.75 12.56 -6.37
CA THR A 319 -8.62 11.41 -6.13
C THR A 319 -9.52 11.71 -4.95
N GLY A 320 -10.82 11.46 -5.12
CA GLY A 320 -11.82 11.51 -4.06
C GLY A 320 -12.62 10.21 -4.05
N GLY A 321 -13.08 9.81 -2.85
CA GLY A 321 -13.86 8.59 -2.62
C GLY A 321 -14.11 8.36 -1.15
#